data_6577ec23f9c6f58ec9a7e2cf604099f1
#
_entry.id   6577ec23f9c6f58ec9a7e2cf604099f1
#
_cell.length_a   1.000
_cell.length_b   1.000
_cell.length_c   1.000
_cell.angle_alpha   90.00
_cell.angle_beta   90.00
_cell.angle_gamma   90.00
#
_symmetry.space_group_name_H-M   'P 1'
#
loop_
_entity.id
_entity.type
_entity.pdbx_description
1 polymer ?
#
loop_
_entity_poly.entity_id
_entity_poly.type
_entity_poly.pdbx_seq_one_letter_code
_entity_poly.pdbx_strand_id
1 'polypeptide(L)'
;MSDAAILSIREASKTFGQRRALEAVSLEVRRGEMIGLIGPSGSGKSTLLRSISALQAIDPGDGRIEAFGGSVQANGRIAGDVRKTRSRIGFIFQQFNLVGRLSLFTNVALGSLSRIGTARGLLGLWPSATKKAVMVALARMGVAEYAGQRANTLSGGQQQRGAIARALVQQAEVVLADEPVASLDPVAARRVMDALCDLNRQDGLTVIVTLHQVDYALRYCRRIVALKAGKIVYDGPPSGLTRRELVDIYGPEFEDVFWEGAPT
;
A
#
# COMPACT_ATOMS: atom_id res chain seq x y z
N MET A 1 -5.04 2.18 -24.77
CA MET A 1 -4.53 2.74 -23.49
C MET A 1 -3.10 2.24 -23.35
N SER A 2 -2.14 3.14 -23.07
CA SER A 2 -0.70 2.83 -23.07
C SER A 2 -0.37 1.69 -22.10
N ASP A 3 0.23 0.62 -22.61
CA ASP A 3 0.66 -0.59 -21.91
C ASP A 3 1.94 -0.35 -21.05
N ALA A 4 2.26 0.91 -20.78
CA ALA A 4 3.47 1.32 -20.06
C ALA A 4 3.35 1.05 -18.56
N ALA A 5 4.38 0.46 -17.99
CA ALA A 5 4.49 0.23 -16.56
C ALA A 5 4.46 1.57 -15.79
N ILE A 6 3.60 1.66 -14.75
CA ILE A 6 3.57 2.81 -13.84
C ILE A 6 4.68 2.73 -12.79
N LEU A 7 5.08 1.50 -12.44
CA LEU A 7 6.21 1.19 -11.56
C LEU A 7 7.06 0.11 -12.22
N SER A 8 8.38 0.27 -12.19
CA SER A 8 9.35 -0.73 -12.64
C SER A 8 10.42 -0.89 -11.56
N ILE A 9 10.56 -2.10 -11.08
CA ILE A 9 11.58 -2.53 -10.13
C ILE A 9 12.48 -3.51 -10.87
N ARG A 10 13.79 -3.30 -10.84
CA ARG A 10 14.77 -4.19 -11.47
C ARG A 10 15.91 -4.45 -10.49
N GLU A 11 16.21 -5.73 -10.29
CA GLU A 11 17.33 -6.23 -9.48
C GLU A 11 17.43 -5.59 -8.08
N ALA A 12 16.29 -5.19 -7.48
CA ALA A 12 16.29 -4.51 -6.20
C ALA A 12 16.68 -5.46 -5.08
N SER A 13 17.77 -5.14 -4.38
CA SER A 13 18.26 -5.90 -3.23
C SER A 13 18.29 -5.03 -1.99
N LYS A 14 18.05 -5.64 -0.81
CA LYS A 14 18.13 -4.97 0.48
C LYS A 14 18.56 -5.92 1.59
N THR A 15 19.62 -5.52 2.28
CA THR A 15 20.19 -6.25 3.42
C THR A 15 20.10 -5.40 4.69
N PHE A 16 19.77 -6.01 5.80
CA PHE A 16 19.82 -5.44 7.14
C PHE A 16 20.72 -6.32 8.01
N GLY A 17 21.91 -5.83 8.31
CA GLY A 17 22.95 -6.62 8.98
C GLY A 17 23.28 -7.87 8.16
N GLN A 18 23.02 -9.04 8.71
CA GLN A 18 23.24 -10.33 8.01
C GLN A 18 22.00 -10.82 7.26
N ARG A 19 20.83 -10.19 7.45
CA ARG A 19 19.58 -10.64 6.85
C ARG A 19 19.35 -9.95 5.51
N ARG A 20 19.28 -10.74 4.43
CA ARG A 20 18.87 -10.28 3.12
C ARG A 20 17.34 -10.24 3.06
N ALA A 21 16.76 -9.05 3.07
CA ALA A 21 15.31 -8.84 3.05
C ALA A 21 14.74 -8.80 1.62
N LEU A 22 15.54 -8.35 0.64
CA LEU A 22 15.24 -8.44 -0.80
C LEU A 22 16.49 -8.95 -1.53
N GLU A 23 16.30 -9.81 -2.51
CA GLU A 23 17.36 -10.39 -3.31
C GLU A 23 16.99 -10.35 -4.78
N ALA A 24 17.58 -9.40 -5.52
CA ALA A 24 17.42 -9.20 -6.95
C ALA A 24 15.93 -9.18 -7.40
N VAL A 25 15.08 -8.48 -6.65
CA VAL A 25 13.64 -8.43 -6.94
C VAL A 25 13.39 -7.58 -8.17
N SER A 26 12.71 -8.17 -9.15
CA SER A 26 12.25 -7.50 -10.37
C SER A 26 10.74 -7.63 -10.49
N LEU A 27 10.04 -6.50 -10.68
CA LEU A 27 8.58 -6.44 -10.78
C LEU A 27 8.16 -5.24 -11.63
N GLU A 28 7.27 -5.46 -12.57
CA GLU A 28 6.61 -4.41 -13.33
C GLU A 28 5.14 -4.33 -12.93
N VAL A 29 4.64 -3.11 -12.70
CA VAL A 29 3.26 -2.84 -12.34
C VAL A 29 2.65 -1.92 -13.37
N ARG A 30 1.52 -2.31 -13.94
CA ARG A 30 0.77 -1.51 -14.92
C ARG A 30 -0.24 -0.60 -14.23
N ARG A 31 -0.60 0.49 -14.89
CA ARG A 31 -1.63 1.41 -14.40
C ARG A 31 -2.96 0.70 -14.20
N GLY A 32 -3.61 0.92 -13.05
CA GLY A 32 -4.90 0.34 -12.74
C GLY A 32 -4.86 -1.13 -12.28
N GLU A 33 -3.69 -1.73 -12.11
CA GLU A 33 -3.59 -3.06 -11.49
C GLU A 33 -3.91 -3.00 -10.00
N MET A 34 -4.53 -4.08 -9.50
CA MET A 34 -4.66 -4.37 -8.08
C MET A 34 -3.89 -5.66 -7.79
N ILE A 35 -2.76 -5.52 -7.10
CA ILE A 35 -1.82 -6.60 -6.81
C ILE A 35 -1.86 -6.95 -5.33
N GLY A 36 -2.07 -8.24 -5.03
CA GLY A 36 -1.90 -8.82 -3.71
C GLY A 36 -0.46 -9.29 -3.53
N LEU A 37 0.27 -8.70 -2.61
CA LEU A 37 1.63 -9.10 -2.26
C LEU A 37 1.56 -10.03 -1.04
N ILE A 38 1.80 -11.33 -1.24
CA ILE A 38 1.68 -12.37 -0.21
C ILE A 38 3.02 -13.00 0.14
N GLY A 39 3.04 -13.81 1.18
CA GLY A 39 4.22 -14.57 1.64
C GLY A 39 4.36 -14.56 3.15
N PRO A 40 5.19 -15.42 3.73
CA PRO A 40 5.36 -15.55 5.16
C PRO A 40 5.87 -14.27 5.82
N SER A 41 5.74 -14.21 7.15
CA SER A 41 6.31 -13.09 7.92
C SER A 41 7.80 -12.98 7.66
N GLY A 42 8.27 -11.75 7.41
CA GLY A 42 9.67 -11.51 7.13
C GLY A 42 10.16 -11.89 5.72
N SER A 43 9.27 -12.21 4.78
CA SER A 43 9.65 -12.51 3.38
C SER A 43 10.13 -11.29 2.57
N GLY A 44 9.97 -10.05 3.09
CA GLY A 44 10.43 -8.83 2.42
C GLY A 44 9.33 -7.91 1.90
N LYS A 45 8.03 -8.26 2.05
CA LYS A 45 6.89 -7.49 1.53
C LYS A 45 6.91 -6.00 1.91
N SER A 46 6.96 -5.70 3.21
CA SER A 46 7.00 -4.32 3.71
C SER A 46 8.28 -3.59 3.29
N THR A 47 9.41 -4.31 3.18
CA THR A 47 10.66 -3.75 2.67
C THR A 47 10.51 -3.34 1.22
N LEU A 48 9.88 -4.17 0.38
CA LEU A 48 9.61 -3.84 -1.03
C LEU A 48 8.72 -2.60 -1.16
N LEU A 49 7.59 -2.53 -0.42
CA LEU A 49 6.71 -1.35 -0.45
C LEU A 49 7.44 -0.07 0.00
N ARG A 50 8.24 -0.16 1.07
CA ARG A 50 9.04 0.98 1.56
C ARG A 50 10.12 1.37 0.56
N SER A 51 10.70 0.43 -0.17
CA SER A 51 11.67 0.72 -1.22
C SER A 51 11.02 1.41 -2.41
N ILE A 52 9.84 0.96 -2.86
CA ILE A 52 9.07 1.60 -3.94
C ILE A 52 8.75 3.07 -3.60
N SER A 53 8.38 3.36 -2.36
CA SER A 53 8.09 4.73 -1.90
C SER A 53 9.35 5.54 -1.51
N ALA A 54 10.55 4.95 -1.68
CA ALA A 54 11.82 5.51 -1.22
C ALA A 54 11.87 5.82 0.29
N LEU A 55 11.02 5.21 1.11
CA LEU A 55 11.12 5.26 2.57
C LEU A 55 12.29 4.41 3.06
N GLN A 56 12.73 3.45 2.24
CA GLN A 56 13.89 2.60 2.43
C GLN A 56 14.75 2.62 1.18
N ALA A 57 16.03 2.94 1.32
CA ALA A 57 16.97 2.81 0.22
C ALA A 57 17.31 1.32 -0.04
N ILE A 58 17.35 0.92 -1.31
CA ILE A 58 17.93 -0.37 -1.73
C ILE A 58 19.44 -0.35 -1.52
N ASP A 59 20.06 -1.51 -1.59
CA ASP A 59 21.53 -1.61 -1.48
C ASP A 59 22.22 -1.05 -2.74
N PRO A 60 23.47 -0.61 -2.65
CA PRO A 60 24.29 -0.30 -3.83
C PRO A 60 24.41 -1.51 -4.77
N GLY A 61 24.51 -1.24 -6.08
CA GLY A 61 24.57 -2.26 -7.13
C GLY A 61 23.68 -1.91 -8.32
N ASP A 62 23.32 -2.88 -9.15
CA ASP A 62 22.54 -2.68 -10.38
C ASP A 62 21.05 -2.40 -10.16
N GLY A 63 20.61 -2.54 -8.90
CA GLY A 63 19.22 -2.33 -8.52
C GLY A 63 18.71 -0.93 -8.79
N ARG A 64 17.49 -0.83 -9.37
CA ARG A 64 16.80 0.43 -9.64
C ARG A 64 15.30 0.31 -9.47
N ILE A 65 14.68 1.41 -9.07
CA ILE A 65 13.24 1.55 -8.97
C ILE A 65 12.83 2.83 -9.69
N GLU A 66 11.89 2.70 -10.58
CA GLU A 66 11.33 3.79 -11.38
C GLU A 66 9.82 3.86 -11.15
N ALA A 67 9.26 5.07 -11.13
CA ALA A 67 7.83 5.29 -11.03
C ALA A 67 7.44 6.46 -11.92
N PHE A 68 6.31 6.33 -12.62
CA PHE A 68 5.76 7.38 -13.48
C PHE A 68 6.75 7.86 -14.56
N GLY A 69 7.64 6.98 -15.03
CA GLY A 69 8.69 7.29 -16.01
C GLY A 69 9.90 8.04 -15.45
N GLY A 70 9.98 8.24 -14.12
CA GLY A 70 11.12 8.86 -13.45
C GLY A 70 11.80 7.93 -12.45
N SER A 71 13.08 8.19 -12.18
CA SER A 71 13.84 7.43 -11.19
C SER A 71 13.35 7.74 -9.79
N VAL A 72 13.09 6.69 -9.00
CA VAL A 72 12.84 6.78 -7.54
C VAL A 72 14.13 6.60 -6.79
N GLN A 73 14.88 5.56 -7.16
CA GLN A 73 16.20 5.27 -6.61
C GLN A 73 16.95 4.29 -7.52
N ALA A 74 18.28 4.40 -7.51
CA ALA A 74 19.19 3.52 -8.22
C ALA A 74 20.51 3.43 -7.49
N ASN A 75 21.19 2.30 -7.55
CA ASN A 75 22.51 2.10 -6.95
C ASN A 75 22.58 2.59 -5.49
N GLY A 76 21.59 2.24 -4.68
CA GLY A 76 21.53 2.60 -3.26
C GLY A 76 21.24 4.07 -2.96
N ARG A 77 20.98 4.90 -3.97
CA ARG A 77 20.74 6.34 -3.82
C ARG A 77 19.31 6.71 -4.21
N ILE A 78 18.65 7.44 -3.33
CA ILE A 78 17.32 8.00 -3.58
C ILE A 78 17.47 9.24 -4.47
N ALA A 79 16.59 9.37 -5.48
CA ALA A 79 16.59 10.52 -6.40
C ALA A 79 16.33 11.84 -5.66
N GLY A 80 17.00 12.90 -6.08
CA GLY A 80 16.92 14.22 -5.43
C GLY A 80 15.52 14.85 -5.49
N ASP A 81 14.75 14.53 -6.52
CA ASP A 81 13.38 15.02 -6.75
C ASP A 81 12.29 14.04 -6.30
N VAL A 82 12.64 13.00 -5.53
CA VAL A 82 11.75 11.95 -5.04
C VAL A 82 10.48 12.48 -4.35
N ARG A 83 10.50 13.72 -3.84
CA ARG A 83 9.30 14.35 -3.25
C ARG A 83 8.15 14.48 -4.25
N LYS A 84 8.45 14.72 -5.53
CA LYS A 84 7.44 14.76 -6.61
C LYS A 84 6.82 13.39 -6.82
N THR A 85 7.65 12.34 -6.84
CA THR A 85 7.19 10.96 -6.97
C THR A 85 6.36 10.54 -5.75
N ARG A 86 6.84 10.82 -4.54
CA ARG A 86 6.11 10.52 -3.29
C ARG A 86 4.75 11.22 -3.21
N SER A 87 4.61 12.42 -3.77
CA SER A 87 3.32 13.11 -3.76
C SER A 87 2.24 12.40 -4.60
N ARG A 88 2.64 11.49 -5.50
CA ARG A 88 1.77 10.67 -6.35
C ARG A 88 1.58 9.25 -5.80
N ILE A 89 2.30 8.87 -4.73
CA ILE A 89 2.21 7.56 -4.07
C ILE A 89 1.56 7.75 -2.70
N GLY A 90 0.37 7.21 -2.51
CA GLY A 90 -0.27 7.10 -1.20
C GLY A 90 0.27 5.89 -0.45
N PHE A 91 0.70 6.07 0.79
CA PHE A 91 1.16 4.97 1.63
C PHE A 91 0.20 4.78 2.81
N ILE A 92 -0.36 3.58 2.93
CA ILE A 92 -1.25 3.15 4.01
C ILE A 92 -0.47 2.16 4.87
N PHE A 93 -0.23 2.53 6.12
CA PHE A 93 0.55 1.72 7.06
C PHE A 93 -0.36 0.82 7.89
N GLN A 94 0.18 -0.28 8.39
CA GLN A 94 -0.49 -1.19 9.32
C GLN A 94 -0.98 -0.47 10.59
N GLN A 95 -0.20 0.49 11.13
CA GLN A 95 -0.53 1.28 12.31
C GLN A 95 -1.23 2.61 11.97
N PHE A 96 -2.00 2.68 10.87
CA PHE A 96 -2.78 3.81 10.37
C PHE A 96 -1.96 5.08 10.09
N ASN A 97 -0.94 5.37 10.87
CA ASN A 97 -0.04 6.53 10.78
C ASN A 97 -0.79 7.87 10.70
N LEU A 98 -1.82 8.00 11.53
CA LEU A 98 -2.52 9.25 11.78
C LEU A 98 -1.94 9.92 13.03
N VAL A 99 -1.90 11.24 13.02
CA VAL A 99 -1.48 12.03 14.20
C VAL A 99 -2.63 12.01 15.20
N GLY A 100 -2.52 11.23 16.27
CA GLY A 100 -3.62 10.94 17.20
C GLY A 100 -4.27 12.17 17.84
N ARG A 101 -3.49 13.23 18.10
CA ARG A 101 -3.98 14.49 18.70
C ARG A 101 -4.76 15.39 17.73
N LEU A 102 -4.59 15.21 16.43
CA LEU A 102 -5.28 15.98 15.40
C LEU A 102 -6.63 15.35 15.08
N SER A 103 -7.58 16.17 14.61
CA SER A 103 -8.84 15.68 14.09
C SER A 103 -8.65 14.80 12.86
N LEU A 104 -9.62 13.93 12.57
CA LEU A 104 -9.64 13.12 11.37
C LEU A 104 -9.58 14.01 10.12
N PHE A 105 -10.36 15.10 10.11
CA PHE A 105 -10.33 16.12 9.06
C PHE A 105 -8.90 16.63 8.80
N THR A 106 -8.20 17.04 9.85
CA THR A 106 -6.85 17.58 9.73
C THR A 106 -5.87 16.52 9.22
N ASN A 107 -5.95 15.28 9.74
CA ASN A 107 -5.13 14.16 9.26
C ASN A 107 -5.32 13.91 7.76
N VAL A 108 -6.54 13.96 7.27
CA VAL A 108 -6.86 13.78 5.85
C VAL A 108 -6.41 14.98 5.03
N ALA A 109 -6.57 16.21 5.55
CA ALA A 109 -6.13 17.44 4.90
C ALA A 109 -4.61 17.49 4.68
N LEU A 110 -3.82 16.84 5.55
CA LEU A 110 -2.36 16.69 5.37
C LEU A 110 -1.99 16.02 4.04
N GLY A 111 -2.87 15.22 3.44
CA GLY A 111 -2.68 14.66 2.10
C GLY A 111 -2.51 15.73 1.02
N SER A 112 -3.00 16.95 1.22
CA SER A 112 -2.87 18.04 0.26
C SER A 112 -1.58 18.86 0.35
N LEU A 113 -0.69 18.56 1.31
CA LEU A 113 0.51 19.37 1.60
C LEU A 113 1.44 19.56 0.40
N SER A 114 1.50 18.61 -0.52
CA SER A 114 2.30 18.74 -1.74
C SER A 114 1.78 19.83 -2.70
N ARG A 115 0.51 20.25 -2.56
CA ARG A 115 -0.17 21.19 -3.47
C ARG A 115 -0.50 22.53 -2.82
N ILE A 116 -0.44 22.62 -1.51
CA ILE A 116 -0.61 23.86 -0.77
C ILE A 116 0.74 24.29 -0.20
N GLY A 117 0.98 25.61 -0.07
CA GLY A 117 2.23 26.09 0.51
C GLY A 117 2.40 25.60 1.96
N THR A 118 3.60 25.17 2.30
CA THR A 118 3.95 24.58 3.60
C THR A 118 3.50 25.43 4.79
N ALA A 119 3.66 26.76 4.70
CA ALA A 119 3.24 27.68 5.74
C ALA A 119 1.73 27.61 6.02
N ARG A 120 0.89 27.53 4.99
CA ARG A 120 -0.57 27.39 5.15
C ARG A 120 -0.93 26.06 5.80
N GLY A 121 -0.24 24.98 5.41
CA GLY A 121 -0.45 23.66 6.00
C GLY A 121 -0.10 23.61 7.49
N LEU A 122 1.02 24.21 7.88
CA LEU A 122 1.46 24.31 9.29
C LEU A 122 0.49 25.10 10.15
N LEU A 123 -0.11 26.18 9.60
CA LEU A 123 -1.09 27.03 10.29
C LEU A 123 -2.53 26.46 10.23
N GLY A 124 -2.75 25.30 9.58
CA GLY A 124 -4.09 24.74 9.41
C GLY A 124 -5.03 25.58 8.52
N LEU A 125 -4.47 26.48 7.71
CA LEU A 125 -5.22 27.37 6.81
C LEU A 125 -5.55 26.65 5.49
N TRP A 126 -6.52 25.75 5.54
CA TRP A 126 -6.93 24.94 4.39
C TRP A 126 -7.78 25.76 3.42
N PRO A 127 -7.44 25.80 2.11
CA PRO A 127 -8.28 26.38 1.07
C PRO A 127 -9.67 25.72 1.01
N SER A 128 -10.70 26.46 0.57
CA SER A 128 -12.07 25.94 0.46
C SER A 128 -12.15 24.67 -0.43
N ALA A 129 -11.39 24.63 -1.52
CA ALA A 129 -11.30 23.45 -2.37
C ALA A 129 -10.74 22.24 -1.63
N THR A 130 -9.70 22.42 -0.79
CA THR A 130 -9.14 21.36 0.05
C THR A 130 -10.17 20.89 1.09
N LYS A 131 -10.87 21.81 1.75
CA LYS A 131 -11.91 21.45 2.73
C LYS A 131 -13.00 20.60 2.09
N LYS A 132 -13.47 20.99 0.90
CA LYS A 132 -14.47 20.22 0.15
C LYS A 132 -13.92 18.84 -0.25
N ALA A 133 -12.69 18.74 -0.76
CA ALA A 133 -12.07 17.49 -1.14
C ALA A 133 -11.91 16.54 0.06
N VAL A 134 -11.53 17.04 1.23
CA VAL A 134 -11.46 16.28 2.48
C VAL A 134 -12.81 15.69 2.86
N MET A 135 -13.87 16.51 2.87
CA MET A 135 -15.21 16.02 3.25
C MET A 135 -15.76 15.01 2.25
N VAL A 136 -15.50 15.20 0.94
CA VAL A 136 -15.87 14.22 -0.09
C VAL A 136 -15.12 12.90 0.12
N ALA A 137 -13.81 12.94 0.39
CA ALA A 137 -13.02 11.75 0.64
C ALA A 137 -13.48 11.01 1.91
N LEU A 138 -13.77 11.73 2.99
CA LEU A 138 -14.30 11.16 4.23
C LEU A 138 -15.69 10.52 4.03
N ALA A 139 -16.56 11.17 3.25
CA ALA A 139 -17.88 10.64 2.91
C ALA A 139 -17.78 9.34 2.09
N ARG A 140 -16.91 9.30 1.08
CA ARG A 140 -16.64 8.07 0.31
C ARG A 140 -16.16 6.92 1.17
N MET A 141 -15.39 7.20 2.20
CA MET A 141 -14.90 6.19 3.17
C MET A 141 -15.91 5.91 4.28
N GLY A 142 -17.08 6.58 4.30
CA GLY A 142 -18.11 6.39 5.33
C GLY A 142 -17.63 6.77 6.73
N VAL A 143 -16.84 7.85 6.84
CA VAL A 143 -16.31 8.38 8.12
C VAL A 143 -16.45 9.90 8.25
N ALA A 144 -17.32 10.53 7.44
CA ALA A 144 -17.50 11.99 7.45
C ALA A 144 -18.04 12.53 8.79
N GLU A 145 -18.88 11.76 9.47
CA GLU A 145 -19.44 12.11 10.79
C GLU A 145 -18.36 12.24 11.88
N TYR A 146 -17.22 11.56 11.69
CA TYR A 146 -16.07 11.60 12.61
C TYR A 146 -15.05 12.68 12.27
N ALA A 147 -15.30 13.55 11.28
CA ALA A 147 -14.34 14.53 10.78
C ALA A 147 -13.73 15.42 11.88
N GLY A 148 -14.53 15.83 12.86
CA GLY A 148 -14.10 16.67 13.99
C GLY A 148 -13.43 15.91 15.13
N GLN A 149 -13.53 14.57 15.17
CA GLN A 149 -12.99 13.76 16.27
C GLN A 149 -11.48 13.59 16.15
N ARG A 150 -10.80 13.47 17.29
CA ARG A 150 -9.36 13.16 17.32
C ARG A 150 -9.11 11.75 16.83
N ALA A 151 -8.04 11.55 16.04
CA ALA A 151 -7.75 10.27 15.43
C ALA A 151 -7.57 9.13 16.47
N ASN A 152 -7.00 9.43 17.65
CA ASN A 152 -6.81 8.43 18.71
C ASN A 152 -8.09 7.98 19.42
N THR A 153 -9.23 8.64 19.20
CA THR A 153 -10.54 8.24 19.76
C THR A 153 -11.36 7.37 18.80
N LEU A 154 -10.85 7.16 17.59
CA LEU A 154 -11.50 6.39 16.53
C LEU A 154 -11.15 4.91 16.62
N SER A 155 -12.08 4.05 16.18
CA SER A 155 -11.77 2.63 16.01
C SER A 155 -10.69 2.40 14.95
N GLY A 156 -9.99 1.26 14.99
CA GLY A 156 -8.96 0.92 14.00
C GLY A 156 -9.47 0.99 12.56
N GLY A 157 -10.67 0.47 12.30
CA GLY A 157 -11.28 0.53 10.98
C GLY A 157 -11.64 1.94 10.52
N GLN A 158 -12.04 2.84 11.45
CA GLN A 158 -12.27 4.25 11.14
C GLN A 158 -10.95 4.96 10.83
N GLN A 159 -9.90 4.72 11.61
CA GLN A 159 -8.57 5.26 11.36
C GLN A 159 -8.02 4.81 10.00
N GLN A 160 -8.16 3.53 9.68
CA GLN A 160 -7.69 2.99 8.40
C GLN A 160 -8.42 3.62 7.21
N ARG A 161 -9.74 3.76 7.28
CA ARG A 161 -10.53 4.47 6.26
C ARG A 161 -10.14 5.95 6.16
N GLY A 162 -9.78 6.59 7.28
CA GLY A 162 -9.19 7.92 7.30
C GLY A 162 -7.83 7.98 6.57
N ALA A 163 -6.97 6.97 6.75
CA ALA A 163 -5.70 6.88 6.02
C ALA A 163 -5.91 6.72 4.51
N ILE A 164 -6.92 5.95 4.09
CA ILE A 164 -7.33 5.84 2.67
C ILE A 164 -7.85 7.19 2.16
N ALA A 165 -8.72 7.87 2.91
CA ALA A 165 -9.22 9.21 2.56
C ALA A 165 -8.08 10.23 2.38
N ARG A 166 -7.01 10.13 3.20
CA ARG A 166 -5.80 10.95 3.04
C ARG A 166 -5.09 10.70 1.71
N ALA A 167 -4.97 9.44 1.28
CA ALA A 167 -4.40 9.10 -0.02
C ALA A 167 -5.25 9.64 -1.19
N LEU A 168 -6.58 9.67 -1.06
CA LEU A 168 -7.47 10.31 -2.03
C LEU A 168 -7.24 11.82 -2.11
N VAL A 169 -7.18 12.50 -0.96
CA VAL A 169 -6.91 13.94 -0.91
C VAL A 169 -5.50 14.24 -1.42
N GLN A 170 -4.56 13.34 -1.28
CA GLN A 170 -3.23 13.44 -1.87
C GLN A 170 -3.28 13.39 -3.40
N GLN A 171 -4.36 12.87 -4.02
CA GLN A 171 -4.48 12.56 -5.44
C GLN A 171 -3.43 11.54 -5.89
N ALA A 172 -3.22 10.53 -5.05
CA ALA A 172 -2.30 9.45 -5.35
C ALA A 172 -2.75 8.70 -6.62
N GLU A 173 -1.80 8.30 -7.46
CA GLU A 173 -2.04 7.45 -8.63
C GLU A 173 -1.70 5.98 -8.32
N VAL A 174 -0.85 5.78 -7.32
CA VAL A 174 -0.49 4.47 -6.76
C VAL A 174 -0.74 4.49 -5.27
N VAL A 175 -1.38 3.45 -4.75
CA VAL A 175 -1.53 3.20 -3.32
C VAL A 175 -0.74 1.96 -2.93
N LEU A 176 0.15 2.12 -1.97
CA LEU A 176 0.90 1.05 -1.33
C LEU A 176 0.29 0.82 0.05
N ALA A 177 -0.35 -0.31 0.27
CA ALA A 177 -1.01 -0.64 1.53
C ALA A 177 -0.26 -1.78 2.24
N ASP A 178 0.42 -1.45 3.33
CA ASP A 178 1.20 -2.39 4.12
C ASP A 178 0.33 -2.97 5.24
N GLU A 179 -0.17 -4.19 5.04
CA GLU A 179 -1.04 -4.94 5.96
C GLU A 179 -2.26 -4.13 6.47
N PRO A 180 -3.06 -3.54 5.57
CA PRO A 180 -4.07 -2.56 5.95
C PRO A 180 -5.22 -3.14 6.79
N VAL A 181 -5.30 -4.46 6.94
CA VAL A 181 -6.39 -5.16 7.65
C VAL A 181 -5.92 -6.02 8.82
N ALA A 182 -4.61 -6.11 9.10
CA ALA A 182 -4.04 -7.06 10.06
C ALA A 182 -4.54 -6.88 11.52
N SER A 183 -4.93 -5.67 11.90
CA SER A 183 -5.35 -5.34 13.28
C SER A 183 -6.85 -5.04 13.37
N LEU A 184 -7.64 -5.43 12.38
CA LEU A 184 -9.06 -5.11 12.28
C LEU A 184 -9.92 -6.36 12.49
N ASP A 185 -11.13 -6.15 13.04
CA ASP A 185 -12.15 -7.18 13.04
C ASP A 185 -12.58 -7.53 11.60
N PRO A 186 -13.18 -8.71 11.35
CA PRO A 186 -13.52 -9.17 10.01
C PRO A 186 -14.46 -8.23 9.23
N VAL A 187 -15.34 -7.50 9.92
CA VAL A 187 -16.28 -6.56 9.28
C VAL A 187 -15.54 -5.29 8.83
N ALA A 188 -14.70 -4.74 9.71
CA ALA A 188 -13.89 -3.58 9.39
C ALA A 188 -12.87 -3.91 8.29
N ALA A 189 -12.24 -5.09 8.34
CA ALA A 189 -11.29 -5.56 7.33
C ALA A 189 -11.94 -5.63 5.94
N ARG A 190 -13.14 -6.22 5.84
CA ARG A 190 -13.90 -6.23 4.58
C ARG A 190 -14.16 -4.83 4.04
N ARG A 191 -14.67 -3.92 4.88
CA ARG A 191 -14.93 -2.53 4.48
C ARG A 191 -13.70 -1.81 3.95
N VAL A 192 -12.52 -2.07 4.52
CA VAL A 192 -11.25 -1.50 4.06
C VAL A 192 -10.86 -2.09 2.69
N MET A 193 -10.98 -3.41 2.51
CA MET A 193 -10.66 -4.04 1.23
C MET A 193 -11.65 -3.64 0.14
N ASP A 194 -12.95 -3.56 0.46
CA ASP A 194 -13.98 -3.08 -0.47
C ASP A 194 -13.67 -1.65 -0.92
N ALA A 195 -13.29 -0.75 0.01
CA ALA A 195 -12.91 0.62 -0.31
C ALA A 195 -11.70 0.68 -1.26
N LEU A 196 -10.64 -0.11 -1.01
CA LEU A 196 -9.46 -0.18 -1.90
C LEU A 196 -9.84 -0.73 -3.28
N CYS A 197 -10.70 -1.75 -3.34
CA CYS A 197 -11.19 -2.33 -4.57
C CYS A 197 -12.03 -1.35 -5.38
N ASP A 198 -12.92 -0.59 -4.71
CA ASP A 198 -13.74 0.43 -5.36
C ASP A 198 -12.89 1.56 -5.93
N LEU A 199 -11.85 2.01 -5.22
CA LEU A 199 -10.90 3.00 -5.72
C LEU A 199 -10.12 2.49 -6.95
N ASN A 200 -9.73 1.22 -6.94
CA ASN A 200 -9.09 0.61 -8.10
C ASN A 200 -10.04 0.54 -9.30
N ARG A 201 -11.28 0.07 -9.10
CA ARG A 201 -12.25 -0.16 -10.19
C ARG A 201 -12.86 1.11 -10.74
N GLN A 202 -13.23 2.05 -9.85
CA GLN A 202 -13.97 3.27 -10.25
C GLN A 202 -13.04 4.42 -10.64
N ASP A 203 -11.92 4.59 -9.93
CA ASP A 203 -10.98 5.70 -10.15
C ASP A 203 -9.73 5.27 -10.96
N GLY A 204 -9.59 3.99 -11.30
CA GLY A 204 -8.42 3.46 -12.01
C GLY A 204 -7.13 3.52 -11.19
N LEU A 205 -7.24 3.57 -9.86
CA LEU A 205 -6.10 3.66 -8.96
C LEU A 205 -5.28 2.37 -9.02
N THR A 206 -3.98 2.47 -9.12
CA THR A 206 -3.09 1.31 -9.01
C THR A 206 -2.89 0.99 -7.53
N VAL A 207 -3.11 -0.27 -7.13
CA VAL A 207 -3.03 -0.68 -5.72
C VAL A 207 -2.09 -1.87 -5.57
N ILE A 208 -1.13 -1.76 -4.65
CA ILE A 208 -0.32 -2.89 -4.19
C ILE A 208 -0.60 -3.04 -2.70
N VAL A 209 -1.19 -4.16 -2.31
CA VAL A 209 -1.58 -4.44 -0.93
C VAL A 209 -0.86 -5.68 -0.41
N THR A 210 -0.17 -5.56 0.73
CA THR A 210 0.38 -6.73 1.42
C THR A 210 -0.70 -7.35 2.30
N LEU A 211 -0.82 -8.66 2.21
CA LEU A 211 -1.84 -9.43 2.93
C LEU A 211 -1.19 -10.67 3.56
N HIS A 212 -1.51 -10.91 4.84
CA HIS A 212 -1.19 -12.17 5.51
C HIS A 212 -2.27 -13.24 5.22
N GLN A 213 -3.52 -12.82 5.15
CA GLN A 213 -4.66 -13.69 4.85
C GLN A 213 -4.76 -13.88 3.35
N VAL A 214 -4.42 -15.08 2.89
CA VAL A 214 -4.39 -15.44 1.46
C VAL A 214 -5.78 -15.34 0.82
N ASP A 215 -6.83 -15.67 1.55
CA ASP A 215 -8.22 -15.57 1.11
C ASP A 215 -8.63 -14.17 0.66
N TYR A 216 -8.17 -13.12 1.37
CA TYR A 216 -8.36 -11.74 0.91
C TYR A 216 -7.62 -11.46 -0.40
N ALA A 217 -6.39 -11.94 -0.55
CA ALA A 217 -5.62 -11.74 -1.78
C ALA A 217 -6.32 -12.41 -2.96
N LEU A 218 -6.76 -13.67 -2.81
CA LEU A 218 -7.47 -14.43 -3.83
C LEU A 218 -8.82 -13.80 -4.21
N ARG A 219 -9.51 -13.22 -3.24
CA ARG A 219 -10.83 -12.63 -3.44
C ARG A 219 -10.81 -11.26 -4.10
N TYR A 220 -9.86 -10.40 -3.71
CA TYR A 220 -9.87 -8.99 -4.09
C TYR A 220 -8.86 -8.63 -5.19
N CYS A 221 -7.77 -9.37 -5.31
CA CYS A 221 -6.69 -9.02 -6.24
C CYS A 221 -6.79 -9.82 -7.55
N ARG A 222 -6.48 -9.16 -8.66
CA ARG A 222 -6.46 -9.82 -9.99
C ARG A 222 -5.10 -10.40 -10.34
N ARG A 223 -4.06 -9.99 -9.64
CA ARG A 223 -2.70 -10.48 -9.76
C ARG A 223 -2.12 -10.66 -8.37
N ILE A 224 -1.46 -11.77 -8.17
CA ILE A 224 -0.79 -12.12 -6.93
C ILE A 224 0.71 -12.18 -7.20
N VAL A 225 1.47 -11.54 -6.33
CA VAL A 225 2.93 -11.66 -6.29
C VAL A 225 3.30 -12.24 -4.94
N ALA A 226 3.96 -13.40 -4.95
CA ALA A 226 4.39 -14.05 -3.71
C ALA A 226 5.88 -13.86 -3.48
N LEU A 227 6.24 -13.40 -2.27
CA LEU A 227 7.62 -13.30 -1.81
C LEU A 227 7.94 -14.40 -0.79
N LYS A 228 9.10 -15.05 -0.99
CA LYS A 228 9.70 -15.99 -0.03
C LYS A 228 11.19 -15.70 0.09
N ALA A 229 11.69 -15.52 1.31
CA ALA A 229 13.11 -15.25 1.58
C ALA A 229 13.72 -14.13 0.69
N GLY A 230 12.96 -13.04 0.49
CA GLY A 230 13.41 -11.88 -0.29
C GLY A 230 13.31 -12.02 -1.81
N LYS A 231 12.81 -13.14 -2.33
CA LYS A 231 12.64 -13.39 -3.77
C LYS A 231 11.18 -13.48 -4.16
N ILE A 232 10.84 -13.06 -5.39
CA ILE A 232 9.55 -13.37 -5.99
C ILE A 232 9.57 -14.82 -6.42
N VAL A 233 8.62 -15.60 -5.91
CA VAL A 233 8.47 -17.04 -6.22
C VAL A 233 7.20 -17.32 -7.02
N TYR A 234 6.27 -16.37 -7.07
CA TYR A 234 5.09 -16.43 -7.90
C TYR A 234 4.70 -15.03 -8.37
N ASP A 235 4.27 -14.92 -9.61
CA ASP A 235 3.69 -13.69 -10.18
C ASP A 235 2.66 -14.09 -11.26
N GLY A 236 1.38 -13.95 -10.93
CA GLY A 236 0.32 -14.42 -11.84
C GLY A 236 -1.09 -14.18 -11.29
N PRO A 237 -2.11 -14.70 -12.00
CA PRO A 237 -3.51 -14.60 -11.56
C PRO A 237 -3.78 -15.50 -10.34
N PRO A 238 -4.78 -15.15 -9.50
CA PRO A 238 -5.17 -16.00 -8.36
C PRO A 238 -5.46 -17.46 -8.71
N SER A 239 -6.01 -17.69 -9.90
CA SER A 239 -6.34 -19.03 -10.40
C SER A 239 -5.11 -19.94 -10.66
N GLY A 240 -3.93 -19.36 -10.78
CA GLY A 240 -2.68 -20.09 -10.91
C GLY A 240 -2.07 -20.52 -9.58
N LEU A 241 -2.53 -20.01 -8.44
CA LEU A 241 -2.06 -20.42 -7.13
C LEU A 241 -2.75 -21.70 -6.68
N THR A 242 -2.04 -22.82 -6.88
CA THR A 242 -2.48 -24.12 -6.43
C THR A 242 -2.18 -24.32 -4.93
N ARG A 243 -2.84 -25.33 -4.33
CA ARG A 243 -2.54 -25.75 -2.95
C ARG A 243 -1.05 -26.03 -2.75
N ARG A 244 -0.43 -26.72 -3.72
CA ARG A 244 0.99 -27.05 -3.68
C ARG A 244 1.87 -25.81 -3.64
N GLU A 245 1.59 -24.81 -4.47
CA GLU A 245 2.34 -23.55 -4.49
C GLU A 245 2.19 -22.77 -3.19
N LEU A 246 1.00 -22.78 -2.58
CA LEU A 246 0.78 -22.15 -1.27
C LEU A 246 1.59 -22.86 -0.17
N VAL A 247 1.64 -24.18 -0.17
CA VAL A 247 2.50 -24.97 0.75
C VAL A 247 3.98 -24.66 0.48
N ASP A 248 4.40 -24.57 -0.78
CA ASP A 248 5.77 -24.22 -1.13
C ASP A 248 6.12 -22.80 -0.65
N ILE A 249 5.18 -21.85 -0.67
CA ILE A 249 5.39 -20.47 -0.19
C ILE A 249 5.44 -20.41 1.33
N TYR A 250 4.44 -20.95 2.01
CA TYR A 250 4.22 -20.76 3.46
C TYR A 250 4.79 -21.86 4.34
N GLY A 251 5.05 -23.04 3.79
CA GLY A 251 5.46 -24.24 4.52
C GLY A 251 4.30 -25.22 4.75
N PRO A 252 4.62 -26.47 5.16
CA PRO A 252 3.62 -27.52 5.34
C PRO A 252 2.56 -27.20 6.41
N GLU A 253 2.90 -26.44 7.44
CA GLU A 253 1.97 -26.01 8.50
C GLU A 253 0.80 -25.15 7.97
N PHE A 254 0.93 -24.61 6.75
CA PHE A 254 -0.13 -23.84 6.12
C PHE A 254 -1.34 -24.72 5.73
N GLU A 255 -1.12 -25.99 5.46
CA GLU A 255 -2.19 -26.95 5.14
C GLU A 255 -3.18 -27.10 6.28
N ASP A 256 -2.68 -27.25 7.50
CA ASP A 256 -3.50 -27.52 8.68
C ASP A 256 -4.40 -26.31 9.06
N VAL A 257 -3.90 -25.09 8.82
CA VAL A 257 -4.61 -23.85 9.21
C VAL A 257 -5.61 -23.38 8.16
N PHE A 258 -5.31 -23.58 6.87
CA PHE A 258 -6.09 -22.98 5.79
C PHE A 258 -7.25 -23.86 5.33
N TRP A 259 -7.14 -25.21 5.45
CA TRP A 259 -8.13 -26.14 4.92
C TRP A 259 -9.13 -26.65 5.95
N GLU A 260 -8.86 -26.54 7.25
CA GLU A 260 -9.86 -26.85 8.29
C GLU A 260 -11.07 -25.90 8.29
N GLY A 261 -10.97 -24.75 7.64
CA GLY A 261 -12.04 -23.73 7.55
C GLY A 261 -12.73 -23.58 6.19
N ALA A 262 -12.32 -24.34 5.17
CA ALA A 262 -12.98 -24.28 3.86
C ALA A 262 -14.21 -25.19 3.83
N PRO A 263 -15.43 -24.69 3.50
CA PRO A 263 -16.58 -25.56 3.26
C PRO A 263 -16.27 -26.43 2.04
N THR A 264 -16.46 -27.75 2.22
CA THR A 264 -16.42 -28.80 1.18
C THR A 264 -17.37 -28.50 0.04
#